data_ad8b370e70e04016ab19649c59f30a9a
#
_entry.id   ad8b370e70e04016ab19649c59f30a9a
#
_cell.length_a   1.000
_cell.length_b   1.000
_cell.length_c   1.000
_cell.angle_alpha   90.00
_cell.angle_beta   90.00
_cell.angle_gamma   90.00
#
_symmetry.space_group_name_H-M   'P 1'
#
loop_
_entity.id
_entity.type
_entity.pdbx_description
1 polymer ?
#
loop_
_entity_poly.entity_id
_entity_poly.type
_entity_poly.pdbx_seq_one_letter_code
_entity_poly.pdbx_strand_id
1 'polypeptide(L)'
;MKLVGACCGSAIVVLLSMAPVMAQSEKNTISVPVTGLQSDAGSVRCGLYASAATFRKPGQEALGAVAPIKSRAATCVFSNVPAGTYAVAVFHAASGETQISYGLFGKPDQGYGFSRNPASLFGPPAFSAASFAYKGGPVAMPVKLSY
;
A
#
# COMPACT_ATOMS: atom_id res chain seq x y z
N MET A 1 -32.64 58.80 -48.05
CA MET A 1 -31.32 58.24 -48.24
C MET A 1 -31.02 57.32 -47.07
N LYS A 2 -30.76 56.08 -47.40
CA LYS A 2 -30.78 54.96 -46.46
C LYS A 2 -29.37 54.65 -45.96
N LEU A 3 -29.20 54.60 -44.66
CA LEU A 3 -27.99 54.05 -44.03
C LEU A 3 -28.37 52.76 -43.34
N VAL A 4 -27.91 51.67 -43.87
CA VAL A 4 -28.04 50.32 -43.32
C VAL A 4 -26.92 50.12 -42.35
N GLY A 5 -27.25 50.05 -41.06
CA GLY A 5 -26.35 49.63 -40.03
C GLY A 5 -26.21 48.13 -39.96
N ALA A 6 -25.03 47.61 -40.25
CA ALA A 6 -24.72 46.22 -40.08
C ALA A 6 -24.35 45.95 -38.61
N CYS A 7 -25.16 45.17 -37.90
CA CYS A 7 -24.79 44.60 -36.61
C CYS A 7 -23.87 43.39 -36.82
N CYS A 8 -22.59 43.58 -36.50
CA CYS A 8 -21.68 42.44 -36.32
C CYS A 8 -21.88 41.83 -34.94
N GLY A 9 -22.56 40.74 -34.90
CA GLY A 9 -22.64 39.90 -33.69
C GLY A 9 -21.37 39.04 -33.61
N SER A 10 -20.44 39.41 -32.72
CA SER A 10 -19.31 38.55 -32.38
C SER A 10 -19.77 37.44 -31.44
N ALA A 11 -19.92 36.26 -31.98
CA ALA A 11 -20.09 35.06 -31.19
C ALA A 11 -18.75 34.69 -30.55
N ILE A 12 -18.64 34.89 -29.24
CA ILE A 12 -17.50 34.41 -28.46
C ILE A 12 -17.73 32.92 -28.26
N VAL A 13 -17.01 32.10 -29.00
CA VAL A 13 -16.90 30.65 -28.75
C VAL A 13 -15.94 30.46 -27.60
N VAL A 14 -16.48 30.20 -26.39
CA VAL A 14 -15.70 29.76 -25.25
C VAL A 14 -15.34 28.30 -25.47
N LEU A 15 -14.12 28.05 -25.95
CA LEU A 15 -13.52 26.74 -25.97
C LEU A 15 -13.17 26.36 -24.52
N LEU A 16 -14.02 25.55 -23.89
CA LEU A 16 -13.64 24.85 -22.65
C LEU A 16 -12.53 23.86 -23.01
N SER A 17 -11.29 24.24 -22.72
CA SER A 17 -10.18 23.32 -22.72
C SER A 17 -10.39 22.31 -21.58
N MET A 18 -10.92 21.15 -21.89
CA MET A 18 -10.82 19.98 -21.04
C MET A 18 -9.34 19.56 -21.06
N ALA A 19 -8.59 20.01 -20.08
CA ALA A 19 -7.27 19.44 -19.82
C ALA A 19 -7.46 17.94 -19.51
N PRO A 20 -6.74 17.04 -20.19
CA PRO A 20 -6.78 15.64 -19.82
C PRO A 20 -6.24 15.56 -18.39
N VAL A 21 -7.08 15.01 -17.48
CA VAL A 21 -6.60 14.53 -16.19
C VAL A 21 -5.59 13.45 -16.54
N MET A 22 -4.31 13.79 -16.48
CA MET A 22 -3.23 12.83 -16.58
C MET A 22 -3.45 11.86 -15.42
N ALA A 23 -3.97 10.67 -15.73
CA ALA A 23 -3.87 9.54 -14.83
C ALA A 23 -2.39 9.39 -14.56
N GLN A 24 -1.96 9.73 -13.32
CA GLN A 24 -0.59 9.49 -12.89
C GLN A 24 -0.39 7.99 -13.02
N SER A 25 0.36 7.60 -14.02
CA SER A 25 0.81 6.23 -14.19
C SER A 25 1.43 5.82 -12.86
N GLU A 26 0.81 4.88 -12.17
CA GLU A 26 1.35 4.27 -10.95
C GLU A 26 2.57 3.44 -11.34
N LYS A 27 3.61 4.17 -11.77
CA LYS A 27 4.89 3.57 -12.11
C LYS A 27 5.53 3.12 -10.80
N ASN A 28 5.94 1.85 -10.78
CA ASN A 28 6.70 1.27 -9.67
C ASN A 28 5.93 1.26 -8.34
N THR A 29 4.76 0.66 -8.37
CA THR A 29 3.89 0.53 -7.20
C THR A 29 3.75 -0.92 -6.76
N ILE A 30 3.90 -1.17 -5.46
CA ILE A 30 3.55 -2.45 -4.82
C ILE A 30 2.30 -2.22 -3.98
N SER A 31 1.20 -2.85 -4.33
CA SER A 31 -0.01 -2.88 -3.52
C SER A 31 -0.06 -4.17 -2.70
N VAL A 32 -0.48 -4.05 -1.45
CA VAL A 32 -0.56 -5.17 -0.51
C VAL A 32 -2.01 -5.28 -0.03
N PRO A 33 -2.85 -6.04 -0.73
CA PRO A 33 -4.17 -6.40 -0.24
C PRO A 33 -4.04 -7.28 1.01
N VAL A 34 -4.67 -6.86 2.10
CA VAL A 34 -4.62 -7.54 3.40
C VAL A 34 -5.98 -8.10 3.74
N THR A 35 -6.01 -9.39 4.07
CA THR A 35 -7.21 -10.14 4.47
C THR A 35 -7.00 -10.86 5.79
N GLY A 36 -8.05 -11.49 6.31
CA GLY A 36 -7.98 -12.23 7.58
C GLY A 36 -8.08 -11.34 8.82
N LEU A 37 -8.47 -10.08 8.67
CA LEU A 37 -8.69 -9.16 9.79
C LEU A 37 -9.89 -9.59 10.63
N GLN A 38 -9.73 -9.62 11.95
CA GLN A 38 -10.79 -10.00 12.90
C GLN A 38 -11.79 -8.87 13.18
N SER A 39 -11.39 -7.62 12.96
CA SER A 39 -12.25 -6.45 13.14
C SER A 39 -11.85 -5.30 12.22
N ASP A 40 -12.70 -4.28 12.15
CA ASP A 40 -12.43 -3.03 11.44
C ASP A 40 -11.78 -1.97 12.36
N ALA A 41 -11.42 -2.32 13.61
CA ALA A 41 -10.81 -1.40 14.55
C ALA A 41 -9.38 -1.03 14.14
N GLY A 42 -9.04 0.25 14.28
CA GLY A 42 -7.69 0.74 14.02
C GLY A 42 -7.29 0.76 12.54
N SER A 43 -6.11 0.28 12.25
CA SER A 43 -5.51 0.30 10.93
C SER A 43 -4.61 -0.91 10.69
N VAL A 44 -4.23 -1.11 9.44
CA VAL A 44 -3.17 -2.05 9.06
C VAL A 44 -1.88 -1.27 8.85
N ARG A 45 -0.79 -1.79 9.39
CA ARG A 45 0.56 -1.26 9.16
C ARG A 45 1.37 -2.26 8.35
N CYS A 46 1.98 -1.76 7.29
CA CYS A 46 2.81 -2.53 6.39
C CYS A 46 4.22 -1.96 6.34
N GLY A 47 5.23 -2.81 6.41
CA GLY A 47 6.62 -2.45 6.19
C GLY A 47 7.18 -3.20 4.99
N LEU A 48 7.84 -2.48 4.08
CA LEU A 48 8.59 -3.04 2.97
C LEU A 48 10.07 -3.08 3.34
N TYR A 49 10.68 -4.25 3.33
CA TYR A 49 12.07 -4.48 3.76
C TYR A 49 12.92 -4.94 2.58
N ALA A 50 14.12 -4.38 2.47
CA ALA A 50 15.03 -4.64 1.36
C ALA A 50 16.15 -5.65 1.70
N SER A 51 16.24 -6.12 2.96
CA SER A 51 17.30 -7.05 3.36
C SER A 51 16.90 -7.91 4.55
N ALA A 52 17.55 -9.04 4.69
CA ALA A 52 17.42 -9.90 5.86
C ALA A 52 17.89 -9.21 7.17
N ALA A 53 18.88 -8.33 7.08
CA ALA A 53 19.43 -7.61 8.23
C ALA A 53 18.42 -6.65 8.87
N THR A 54 17.52 -6.07 8.09
CA THR A 54 16.51 -5.11 8.54
C THR A 54 15.12 -5.73 8.72
N PHE A 55 14.90 -6.92 8.15
CA PHE A 55 13.58 -7.56 8.13
C PHE A 55 12.96 -7.68 9.52
N ARG A 56 11.73 -7.20 9.67
CA ARG A 56 10.96 -7.16 10.92
C ARG A 56 11.54 -6.30 12.05
N LYS A 57 12.60 -5.52 11.80
CA LYS A 57 13.12 -4.58 12.78
C LYS A 57 12.35 -3.26 12.69
N PRO A 58 11.71 -2.81 13.77
CA PRO A 58 10.96 -1.54 13.78
C PRO A 58 11.83 -0.36 13.37
N GLY A 59 11.29 0.48 12.49
CA GLY A 59 11.98 1.67 11.99
C GLY A 59 13.10 1.41 10.98
N GLN A 60 13.28 0.15 10.54
CA GLN A 60 14.30 -0.23 9.55
C GLN A 60 13.70 -0.68 8.22
N GLU A 61 12.41 -0.50 8.04
CA GLU A 61 11.76 -0.67 6.75
C GLU A 61 12.26 0.35 5.74
N ALA A 62 12.42 -0.09 4.48
CA ALA A 62 12.74 0.80 3.37
C ALA A 62 11.59 1.77 3.08
N LEU A 63 10.35 1.29 3.20
CA LEU A 63 9.12 2.08 3.12
C LEU A 63 8.09 1.54 4.12
N GLY A 64 7.36 2.45 4.75
CA GLY A 64 6.21 2.15 5.60
C GLY A 64 4.92 2.63 4.96
N ALA A 65 3.82 1.92 5.23
CA ALA A 65 2.48 2.33 4.83
C ALA A 65 1.47 2.00 5.93
N VAL A 66 0.44 2.83 6.04
CA VAL A 66 -0.69 2.61 6.94
C VAL A 66 -1.97 2.68 6.11
N ALA A 67 -2.85 1.72 6.29
CA ALA A 67 -4.10 1.65 5.56
C ALA A 67 -5.31 1.53 6.49
N PRO A 68 -6.41 2.25 6.22
CA PRO A 68 -7.65 2.08 6.95
C PRO A 68 -8.25 0.71 6.63
N ILE A 69 -8.99 0.17 7.60
CA ILE A 69 -9.69 -1.10 7.46
C ILE A 69 -11.15 -0.83 7.10
N LYS A 70 -11.66 -1.56 6.13
CA LYS A 70 -13.06 -1.53 5.74
C LYS A 70 -13.51 -2.94 5.39
N SER A 71 -14.60 -3.39 6.01
CA SER A 71 -15.15 -4.74 5.79
C SER A 71 -14.09 -5.84 5.99
N ARG A 72 -13.27 -5.71 7.02
CA ARG A 72 -12.16 -6.64 7.38
C ARG A 72 -11.14 -6.82 6.26
N ALA A 73 -10.93 -5.78 5.48
CA ALA A 73 -9.91 -5.73 4.45
C ALA A 73 -9.21 -4.37 4.44
N ALA A 74 -7.99 -4.34 4.00
CA ALA A 74 -7.21 -3.12 3.83
C ALA A 74 -6.24 -3.31 2.65
N THR A 75 -5.75 -2.22 2.09
CA THR A 75 -4.70 -2.28 1.07
C THR A 75 -3.66 -1.24 1.37
N CYS A 76 -2.45 -1.68 1.70
CA CYS A 76 -1.29 -0.80 1.77
C CYS A 76 -0.73 -0.57 0.36
N VAL A 77 -0.18 0.61 0.11
CA VAL A 77 0.42 0.96 -1.18
C VAL A 77 1.79 1.57 -0.95
N PHE A 78 2.79 1.00 -1.59
CA PHE A 78 4.14 1.54 -1.66
C PHE A 78 4.38 2.09 -3.06
N SER A 79 4.68 3.38 -3.17
CA SER A 79 4.90 4.06 -4.44
C SER A 79 6.39 4.36 -4.67
N ASN A 80 6.77 4.50 -5.94
CA ASN A 80 8.14 4.79 -6.34
C ASN A 80 9.17 3.78 -5.83
N VAL A 81 8.80 2.51 -5.81
CA VAL A 81 9.67 1.43 -5.35
C VAL A 81 10.71 1.10 -6.42
N PRO A 82 12.02 1.20 -6.13
CA PRO A 82 13.06 0.75 -7.07
C PRO A 82 12.99 -0.76 -7.31
N ALA A 83 13.46 -1.21 -8.46
CA ALA A 83 13.64 -2.64 -8.70
C ALA A 83 14.59 -3.23 -7.66
N GLY A 84 14.29 -4.42 -7.17
CA GLY A 84 15.07 -5.07 -6.11
C GLY A 84 14.36 -6.29 -5.54
N THR A 85 14.94 -6.84 -4.48
CA THR A 85 14.34 -7.94 -3.72
C THR A 85 13.79 -7.40 -2.41
N TYR A 86 12.52 -7.68 -2.14
CA TYR A 86 11.81 -7.14 -0.99
C TYR A 86 11.02 -8.23 -0.26
N ALA A 87 10.73 -7.98 1.00
CA ALA A 87 9.72 -8.69 1.76
C ALA A 87 8.79 -7.69 2.44
N VAL A 88 7.52 -8.06 2.62
CA VAL A 88 6.53 -7.27 3.33
C VAL A 88 6.20 -7.95 4.64
N ALA A 89 6.16 -7.17 5.72
CA ALA A 89 5.59 -7.55 7.00
C ALA A 89 4.39 -6.65 7.30
N VAL A 90 3.32 -7.24 7.79
CA VAL A 90 2.04 -6.56 8.05
C VAL A 90 1.55 -6.92 9.43
N PHE A 91 0.98 -5.94 10.14
CA PHE A 91 0.24 -6.23 11.37
C PHE A 91 -1.01 -5.35 11.51
N HIS A 92 -1.95 -5.86 12.32
CA HIS A 92 -3.20 -5.18 12.65
C HIS A 92 -3.00 -4.32 13.89
N ALA A 93 -2.93 -3.00 13.73
CA ALA A 93 -2.86 -2.02 14.81
C ALA A 93 -4.27 -1.62 15.25
N ALA A 94 -4.94 -2.48 16.01
CA ALA A 94 -6.35 -2.31 16.39
C ALA A 94 -6.57 -1.12 17.33
N SER A 95 -5.57 -0.76 18.14
CA SER A 95 -5.61 0.36 19.10
C SER A 95 -4.60 1.46 18.76
N GLY A 96 -4.14 1.52 17.52
CA GLY A 96 -3.19 2.54 17.05
C GLY A 96 -1.73 2.23 17.39
N GLU A 97 -1.39 0.98 17.64
CA GLU A 97 -0.02 0.55 17.91
C GLU A 97 0.92 0.93 16.76
N THR A 98 2.08 1.42 17.09
CA THR A 98 3.12 1.77 16.10
C THR A 98 4.12 0.66 15.83
N GLN A 99 4.15 -0.34 16.73
CA GLN A 99 5.02 -1.50 16.64
C GLN A 99 4.24 -2.75 17.06
N ILE A 100 4.67 -3.90 16.55
CA ILE A 100 4.14 -5.18 17.00
C ILE A 100 4.64 -5.47 18.43
N SER A 101 3.74 -5.90 19.30
CA SER A 101 4.08 -6.38 20.64
C SER A 101 4.07 -7.90 20.69
N TYR A 102 4.82 -8.44 21.61
CA TYR A 102 4.95 -9.88 21.79
C TYR A 102 4.52 -10.25 23.20
N GLY A 103 3.56 -11.15 23.27
CA GLY A 103 3.09 -11.73 24.54
C GLY A 103 4.02 -12.82 25.05
N LEU A 104 3.48 -13.61 25.96
CA LEU A 104 4.18 -14.77 26.52
C LEU A 104 4.61 -15.73 25.40
N PHE A 105 5.80 -16.30 25.52
CA PHE A 105 6.40 -17.21 24.54
C PHE A 105 6.74 -16.58 23.18
N GLY A 106 6.84 -15.24 23.09
CA GLY A 106 7.24 -14.54 21.86
C GLY A 106 6.22 -14.56 20.74
N LYS A 107 4.96 -14.95 21.01
CA LYS A 107 3.90 -14.85 20.03
C LYS A 107 3.44 -13.39 19.92
N PRO A 108 3.24 -12.84 18.71
CA PRO A 108 2.66 -11.51 18.56
C PRO A 108 1.26 -11.42 19.17
N ASP A 109 0.96 -10.31 19.82
CA ASP A 109 -0.37 -10.02 20.38
C ASP A 109 -1.35 -9.56 19.30
N GLN A 110 -0.83 -9.00 18.19
CA GLN A 110 -1.63 -8.54 17.06
C GLN A 110 -1.69 -9.59 15.95
N GLY A 111 -2.73 -9.50 15.12
CA GLY A 111 -2.74 -10.21 13.84
C GLY A 111 -1.58 -9.75 12.98
N TYR A 112 -0.89 -10.68 12.37
CA TYR A 112 0.29 -10.41 11.54
C TYR A 112 0.36 -11.32 10.32
N GLY A 113 1.10 -10.90 9.32
CA GLY A 113 1.31 -11.66 8.10
C GLY A 113 2.51 -11.16 7.30
N PHE A 114 2.89 -11.94 6.31
CA PHE A 114 4.08 -11.67 5.49
C PHE A 114 3.77 -11.93 4.03
N SER A 115 4.50 -11.25 3.14
CA SER A 115 4.46 -11.53 1.71
C SER A 115 4.74 -13.00 1.43
N ARG A 116 4.10 -13.54 0.38
CA ARG A 116 4.10 -14.94 0.00
C ARG A 116 3.41 -15.90 1.00
N ASN A 117 2.86 -15.38 2.08
CA ASN A 117 2.14 -16.16 3.10
C ASN A 117 2.88 -17.45 3.50
N PRO A 118 4.16 -17.37 3.91
CA PRO A 118 4.92 -18.57 4.28
C PRO A 118 4.31 -19.24 5.51
N ALA A 119 4.38 -20.58 5.56
CA ALA A 119 3.98 -21.31 6.75
C ALA A 119 4.90 -20.98 7.92
N SER A 120 4.31 -20.56 9.05
CA SER A 120 5.03 -20.16 10.26
C SER A 120 4.73 -21.15 11.39
N LEU A 121 5.29 -22.35 11.34
CA LEU A 121 5.06 -23.37 12.36
C LEU A 121 5.87 -23.12 13.66
N PHE A 122 7.01 -22.45 13.56
CA PHE A 122 7.95 -22.29 14.69
C PHE A 122 8.43 -20.85 14.87
N GLY A 123 7.59 -19.88 14.53
CA GLY A 123 7.91 -18.45 14.65
C GLY A 123 7.89 -17.70 13.34
N PRO A 124 8.26 -16.41 13.35
CA PRO A 124 8.22 -15.58 12.15
C PRO A 124 9.17 -16.12 11.07
N PRO A 125 8.79 -16.01 9.78
CA PRO A 125 9.62 -16.51 8.69
C PRO A 125 10.91 -15.73 8.55
N ALA A 126 11.92 -16.37 7.95
CA ALA A 126 13.12 -15.68 7.48
C ALA A 126 12.78 -14.78 6.28
N PHE A 127 13.61 -13.78 6.03
CA PHE A 127 13.49 -12.90 4.87
C PHE A 127 13.37 -13.68 3.55
N SER A 128 14.18 -14.71 3.37
CA SER A 128 14.16 -15.54 2.16
C SER A 128 12.83 -16.24 1.89
N ALA A 129 12.08 -16.59 2.94
CA ALA A 129 10.76 -17.22 2.80
C ALA A 129 9.65 -16.23 2.40
N ALA A 130 9.81 -14.96 2.76
CA ALA A 130 8.86 -13.89 2.46
C ALA A 130 9.27 -13.00 1.28
N SER A 131 10.53 -13.08 0.84
CA SER A 131 11.05 -12.19 -0.19
C SER A 131 10.57 -12.53 -1.59
N PHE A 132 10.47 -11.50 -2.43
CA PHE A 132 10.11 -11.59 -3.84
C PHE A 132 10.96 -10.61 -4.65
N ALA A 133 11.21 -10.95 -5.90
CA ALA A 133 11.89 -10.07 -6.83
C ALA A 133 10.87 -9.08 -7.42
N TYR A 134 11.18 -7.79 -7.33
CA TYR A 134 10.41 -6.71 -7.93
C TYR A 134 11.19 -6.07 -9.07
N LYS A 135 10.61 -6.05 -10.26
CA LYS A 135 11.26 -5.55 -11.49
C LYS A 135 10.72 -4.19 -11.95
N GLY A 136 9.83 -3.58 -11.17
CA GLY A 136 9.12 -2.36 -11.52
C GLY A 136 7.70 -2.61 -12.02
N GLY A 137 6.96 -1.54 -12.25
CA GLY A 137 5.55 -1.57 -12.63
C GLY A 137 4.60 -1.82 -11.45
N PRO A 138 3.29 -1.87 -11.71
CA PRO A 138 2.31 -2.18 -10.67
C PRO A 138 2.29 -3.68 -10.37
N VAL A 139 2.47 -4.05 -9.10
CA VAL A 139 2.43 -5.43 -8.61
C VAL A 139 1.52 -5.51 -7.39
N ALA A 140 0.73 -6.56 -7.28
CA ALA A 140 -0.04 -6.89 -6.09
C ALA A 140 0.61 -8.04 -5.31
N MET A 141 0.79 -7.85 -4.01
CA MET A 141 1.36 -8.84 -3.09
C MET A 141 0.37 -9.10 -1.95
N PRO A 142 -0.62 -9.98 -2.14
CA PRO A 142 -1.62 -10.23 -1.10
C PRO A 142 -1.03 -10.89 0.14
N VAL A 143 -1.48 -10.43 1.31
CA VAL A 143 -1.09 -10.96 2.62
C VAL A 143 -2.33 -11.34 3.41
N LYS A 144 -2.32 -12.53 3.99
CA LYS A 144 -3.34 -13.00 4.92
C LYS A 144 -2.80 -12.93 6.34
N LEU A 145 -3.55 -12.27 7.22
CA LEU A 145 -3.20 -12.20 8.65
C LEU A 145 -3.57 -13.48 9.38
N SER A 146 -2.77 -13.80 10.39
CA SER A 146 -3.00 -14.81 11.42
C SER A 146 -2.93 -14.16 12.80
N TYR A 147 -3.66 -14.74 13.79
CA TYR A 147 -3.73 -14.27 15.18
C TYR A 147 -3.26 -15.35 16.13
#